data_627f30e112b84aa746f284e82c60f9e3
#
_entry.id   627f30e112b84aa746f284e82c60f9e3
#
_cell.length_a   1.000
_cell.length_b   1.000
_cell.length_c   1.000
_cell.angle_alpha   90.00
_cell.angle_beta   90.00
_cell.angle_gamma   90.00
#
_symmetry.space_group_name_H-M   'P 1'
#
loop_
_entity.id
_entity.type
_entity.pdbx_description
1 polymer ?
#
loop_
_entity_poly.entity_id
_entity_poly.type
_entity_poly.pdbx_seq_one_letter_code
_entity_poly.pdbx_strand_id
1 'polypeptide(L)'
;MPSDPEFMKIRSILLKHHDYWSNAIPLIASENVTSPAVREAAISDLVHRYAEGWIGERVYPGNQYFDEIEELCLKLLKELFNAPFIDARPISGVVANLTVYTAFTKANDKMMAISIPVGGHISSGPLKATTGAFIGGTAGAVSRLDVSYIPFDRYGLNIDVDKAIKAIRETKPKIVQFGASVFLFPHPVQDLTPIAHEVGAHVNYDAAHVAGLIAGKQFQDPLREGADTMTTSTHKTFPGPQKGIVIASRNELIEKIKAAAFPGMTSNHHLMHVAGLAVAAAEFKKFGEAYSKQVIKNAKALGQALYERGFKVVCPEKGFTESHTLLVDISNFQHSIGLGADVEHRLEKAHIVANRNLLPWDIIEKRNYRNPGGIRIGSQEITRLGMKEKEMEVIADFFESILIDLKNPTEVASEVSEFREDFQTIHYGFESSWKAYDYIKIA
;
A
#
# COMPACT_ATOMS: atom_id res chain seq x y z
N MET A 1 -5.30 -34.97 -20.89
CA MET A 1 -5.35 -33.56 -20.53
C MET A 1 -6.78 -33.09 -20.61
N PRO A 2 -7.35 -32.44 -19.64
CA PRO A 2 -8.72 -31.95 -19.75
C PRO A 2 -8.78 -30.96 -20.91
N SER A 3 -9.55 -31.29 -21.91
CA SER A 3 -9.86 -30.43 -23.07
C SER A 3 -11.11 -29.56 -22.83
N ASP A 4 -11.41 -29.28 -21.55
CA ASP A 4 -12.55 -28.45 -21.21
C ASP A 4 -12.33 -27.04 -21.75
N PRO A 5 -13.25 -26.50 -22.58
CA PRO A 5 -13.07 -25.23 -23.26
C PRO A 5 -12.99 -24.03 -22.27
N GLU A 6 -13.77 -24.07 -21.17
CA GLU A 6 -13.78 -23.01 -20.18
C GLU A 6 -12.47 -22.99 -19.39
N PHE A 7 -11.97 -24.13 -18.96
CA PHE A 7 -10.66 -24.24 -18.31
C PHE A 7 -9.54 -23.70 -19.21
N MET A 8 -9.51 -24.10 -20.48
CA MET A 8 -8.50 -23.63 -21.44
C MET A 8 -8.59 -22.12 -21.69
N LYS A 9 -9.83 -21.58 -21.74
CA LYS A 9 -10.05 -20.14 -21.87
C LYS A 9 -9.54 -19.37 -20.65
N ILE A 10 -9.85 -19.82 -19.41
CA ILE A 10 -9.34 -19.21 -18.18
C ILE A 10 -7.81 -19.21 -18.17
N ARG A 11 -7.21 -20.34 -18.49
CA ARG A 11 -5.76 -20.50 -18.56
C ARG A 11 -5.12 -19.56 -19.59
N SER A 12 -5.73 -19.43 -20.76
CA SER A 12 -5.25 -18.50 -21.81
C SER A 12 -5.31 -17.04 -21.33
N ILE A 13 -6.35 -16.65 -20.59
CA ILE A 13 -6.46 -15.30 -20.02
C ILE A 13 -5.36 -15.06 -18.98
N LEU A 14 -5.11 -16.04 -18.10
CA LEU A 14 -4.03 -15.95 -17.11
C LEU A 14 -2.65 -15.81 -17.77
N LEU A 15 -2.38 -16.60 -18.81
CA LEU A 15 -1.13 -16.49 -19.57
C LEU A 15 -0.96 -15.10 -20.19
N LYS A 16 -2.02 -14.53 -20.79
CA LYS A 16 -1.99 -13.16 -21.34
C LYS A 16 -1.75 -12.12 -20.27
N HIS A 17 -2.33 -12.29 -19.06
CA HIS A 17 -2.10 -11.40 -17.94
C HIS A 17 -0.62 -11.43 -17.50
N HIS A 18 -0.03 -12.62 -17.35
CA HIS A 18 1.39 -12.76 -17.01
C HIS A 18 2.30 -12.16 -18.08
N ASP A 19 2.00 -12.43 -19.35
CA ASP A 19 2.74 -11.87 -20.50
C ASP A 19 2.69 -10.34 -20.51
N TYR A 20 1.51 -9.74 -20.31
CA TYR A 20 1.36 -8.29 -20.21
C TYR A 20 2.28 -7.68 -19.13
N TRP A 21 2.26 -8.24 -17.91
CA TRP A 21 3.06 -7.71 -16.81
C TRP A 21 4.57 -7.96 -16.98
N SER A 22 4.96 -9.01 -17.70
CA SER A 22 6.37 -9.23 -18.02
C SER A 22 6.94 -8.18 -18.99
N ASN A 23 6.07 -7.58 -19.80
CA ASN A 23 6.42 -6.56 -20.81
C ASN A 23 6.15 -5.12 -20.36
N ALA A 24 5.43 -4.91 -19.27
CA ALA A 24 5.08 -3.57 -18.79
C ALA A 24 6.04 -3.04 -17.72
N ILE A 25 6.17 -1.71 -17.60
CA ILE A 25 6.81 -1.02 -16.47
C ILE A 25 5.77 -0.81 -15.37
N PRO A 26 5.84 -1.55 -14.24
CA PRO A 26 4.86 -1.48 -13.16
C PRO A 26 5.17 -0.33 -12.20
N LEU A 27 4.36 0.72 -12.24
CA LEU A 27 4.52 1.93 -11.42
C LEU A 27 3.31 2.19 -10.50
N ILE A 28 2.46 1.19 -10.26
CA ILE A 28 1.35 1.32 -9.32
C ILE A 28 1.88 1.32 -7.88
N ALA A 29 1.73 2.43 -7.16
CA ALA A 29 2.25 2.58 -5.80
C ALA A 29 1.63 1.63 -4.75
N SER A 30 0.54 0.95 -5.09
CA SER A 30 -0.18 0.01 -4.21
C SER A 30 -0.02 -1.46 -4.59
N GLU A 31 0.90 -1.78 -5.50
CA GLU A 31 1.20 -3.14 -5.95
C GLU A 31 2.67 -3.48 -5.73
N ASN A 32 3.00 -4.76 -5.72
CA ASN A 32 4.37 -5.25 -5.73
C ASN A 32 4.41 -6.71 -6.15
N VAL A 33 5.46 -7.09 -6.88
CA VAL A 33 5.67 -8.48 -7.27
C VAL A 33 6.25 -9.30 -6.12
N THR A 34 5.61 -10.42 -5.81
CA THR A 34 6.12 -11.40 -4.84
C THR A 34 7.23 -12.26 -5.43
N SER A 35 8.16 -12.72 -4.60
CA SER A 35 9.17 -13.69 -5.04
C SER A 35 8.54 -15.05 -5.41
N PRO A 36 9.21 -15.87 -6.22
CA PRO A 36 8.79 -17.25 -6.46
C PRO A 36 8.66 -18.06 -5.18
N ALA A 37 9.52 -17.87 -4.18
CA ALA A 37 9.44 -18.55 -2.90
C ALA A 37 8.16 -18.18 -2.10
N VAL A 38 7.73 -16.92 -2.14
CA VAL A 38 6.46 -16.50 -1.55
C VAL A 38 5.28 -17.14 -2.26
N ARG A 39 5.33 -17.22 -3.61
CA ARG A 39 4.26 -17.85 -4.40
C ARG A 39 4.18 -19.35 -4.17
N GLU A 40 5.33 -20.04 -4.08
CA GLU A 40 5.40 -21.47 -3.76
C GLU A 40 4.69 -21.77 -2.43
N ALA A 41 4.97 -21.01 -1.37
CA ALA A 41 4.29 -21.16 -0.08
C ALA A 41 2.77 -20.89 -0.19
N ALA A 42 2.37 -19.94 -1.02
CA ALA A 42 0.96 -19.55 -1.18
C ALA A 42 0.13 -20.56 -2.00
N ILE A 43 0.75 -21.43 -2.80
CA ILE A 43 0.04 -22.50 -3.55
C ILE A 43 0.06 -23.85 -2.82
N SER A 44 0.49 -23.89 -1.56
CA SER A 44 0.52 -25.10 -0.73
C SER A 44 -0.89 -25.61 -0.38
N ASP A 45 -0.97 -26.81 0.19
CA ASP A 45 -2.22 -27.43 0.67
C ASP A 45 -3.02 -26.55 1.64
N LEU A 46 -2.40 -25.55 2.28
CA LEU A 46 -3.05 -24.57 3.13
C LEU A 46 -4.15 -23.73 2.44
N VAL A 47 -4.22 -23.77 1.10
CA VAL A 47 -5.23 -23.05 0.30
C VAL A 47 -6.67 -23.43 0.64
N HIS A 48 -6.90 -24.63 1.15
CA HIS A 48 -8.23 -25.18 1.46
C HIS A 48 -8.36 -25.74 2.89
N ARG A 49 -7.43 -25.38 3.81
CA ARG A 49 -7.50 -25.79 5.23
C ARG A 49 -8.22 -24.78 6.10
N TYR A 50 -8.55 -25.20 7.31
CA TYR A 50 -9.31 -24.42 8.27
C TYR A 50 -8.60 -24.39 9.63
N ALA A 51 -8.27 -23.17 10.14
CA ALA A 51 -7.52 -22.97 11.37
C ALA A 51 -8.17 -21.89 12.25
N GLU A 52 -9.44 -22.09 12.59
CA GLU A 52 -10.18 -21.23 13.50
C GLU A 52 -9.61 -21.32 14.91
N GLY A 53 -9.52 -20.20 15.60
CA GLY A 53 -8.93 -20.11 16.94
C GLY A 53 -7.49 -19.57 16.93
N TRP A 54 -6.84 -19.66 18.07
CA TRP A 54 -5.48 -19.16 18.30
C TRP A 54 -4.47 -20.33 18.25
N ILE A 55 -3.18 -20.03 18.11
CA ILE A 55 -2.10 -21.01 18.16
C ILE A 55 -2.22 -21.82 19.45
N GLY A 56 -2.22 -23.14 19.35
CA GLY A 56 -2.40 -24.07 20.48
C GLY A 56 -3.84 -24.21 21.02
N GLU A 57 -4.77 -23.36 20.54
CA GLU A 57 -6.18 -23.33 20.99
C GLU A 57 -7.13 -23.39 19.77
N ARG A 58 -6.83 -24.27 18.80
CA ARG A 58 -7.64 -24.42 17.58
C ARG A 58 -8.95 -25.14 17.85
N VAL A 59 -10.01 -24.65 17.22
CA VAL A 59 -11.33 -25.31 17.23
C VAL A 59 -11.30 -26.62 16.42
N TYR A 60 -10.45 -26.69 15.39
CA TYR A 60 -10.32 -27.82 14.47
C TYR A 60 -8.99 -28.55 14.68
N PRO A 61 -8.97 -29.89 14.61
CA PRO A 61 -7.73 -30.69 14.64
C PRO A 61 -6.95 -30.56 13.33
N GLY A 62 -5.70 -31.05 13.32
CA GLY A 62 -4.87 -31.12 12.12
C GLY A 62 -4.09 -29.85 11.82
N ASN A 63 -4.02 -28.89 12.74
CA ASN A 63 -3.37 -27.60 12.57
C ASN A 63 -1.94 -27.51 13.13
N GLN A 64 -1.39 -28.60 13.62
CA GLN A 64 -0.06 -28.61 14.26
C GLN A 64 1.00 -27.86 13.44
N TYR A 65 1.16 -28.21 12.16
CA TYR A 65 2.18 -27.58 11.31
C TYR A 65 1.81 -26.16 10.87
N PHE A 66 0.53 -25.84 10.78
CA PHE A 66 0.10 -24.47 10.56
C PHE A 66 0.41 -23.59 11.76
N ASP A 67 0.25 -24.08 12.97
CA ASP A 67 0.63 -23.37 14.20
C ASP A 67 2.12 -23.01 14.18
N GLU A 68 2.99 -23.95 13.80
CA GLU A 68 4.43 -23.70 13.67
C GLU A 68 4.73 -22.61 12.62
N ILE A 69 4.04 -22.62 11.48
CA ILE A 69 4.19 -21.60 10.43
C ILE A 69 3.69 -20.24 10.92
N GLU A 70 2.51 -20.18 11.54
CA GLU A 70 1.95 -18.93 12.07
C GLU A 70 2.84 -18.36 13.17
N GLU A 71 3.32 -19.18 14.10
CA GLU A 71 4.24 -18.76 15.15
C GLU A 71 5.53 -18.17 14.60
N LEU A 72 6.16 -18.84 13.62
CA LEU A 72 7.36 -18.34 12.96
C LEU A 72 7.08 -17.04 12.20
N CYS A 73 5.96 -16.94 11.50
CA CYS A 73 5.53 -15.72 10.81
C CYS A 73 5.42 -14.54 11.78
N LEU A 74 4.69 -14.73 12.88
CA LEU A 74 4.48 -13.69 13.89
C LEU A 74 5.79 -13.31 14.59
N LYS A 75 6.68 -14.27 14.86
CA LYS A 75 8.00 -14.02 15.42
C LYS A 75 8.84 -13.12 14.50
N LEU A 76 8.94 -13.45 13.21
CA LEU A 76 9.69 -12.67 12.23
C LEU A 76 9.14 -11.25 12.08
N LEU A 77 7.83 -11.11 12.03
CA LEU A 77 7.18 -9.80 11.94
C LEU A 77 7.40 -8.97 13.21
N LYS A 78 7.33 -9.58 14.42
CA LYS A 78 7.64 -8.88 15.68
C LYS A 78 9.08 -8.36 15.71
N GLU A 79 10.02 -9.13 15.21
CA GLU A 79 11.42 -8.70 15.08
C GLU A 79 11.58 -7.53 14.09
N LEU A 80 10.92 -7.58 12.93
CA LEU A 80 10.97 -6.54 11.89
C LEU A 80 10.40 -5.21 12.38
N PHE A 81 9.23 -5.23 13.03
CA PHE A 81 8.55 -4.04 13.52
C PHE A 81 8.91 -3.67 14.96
N ASN A 82 9.75 -4.45 15.62
CA ASN A 82 10.12 -4.27 17.03
C ASN A 82 8.88 -4.05 17.91
N ALA A 83 7.90 -4.95 17.82
CA ALA A 83 6.60 -4.84 18.50
C ALA A 83 6.30 -6.07 19.37
N PRO A 84 5.63 -5.91 20.53
CA PRO A 84 5.32 -7.03 21.43
C PRO A 84 4.24 -7.95 20.88
N PHE A 85 3.34 -7.42 20.04
CA PHE A 85 2.22 -8.18 19.50
C PHE A 85 1.95 -7.83 18.03
N ILE A 86 1.69 -8.87 17.25
CA ILE A 86 1.20 -8.79 15.87
C ILE A 86 0.12 -9.86 15.67
N ASP A 87 -0.94 -9.49 14.96
CA ASP A 87 -1.95 -10.42 14.45
C ASP A 87 -1.99 -10.35 12.90
N ALA A 88 -1.85 -11.51 12.28
CA ALA A 88 -1.84 -11.66 10.82
C ALA A 88 -3.15 -12.29 10.27
N ARG A 89 -4.24 -12.30 11.05
CA ARG A 89 -5.55 -12.80 10.60
C ARG A 89 -6.24 -11.92 9.59
N PRO A 90 -6.17 -10.58 9.68
CA PRO A 90 -6.87 -9.73 8.72
C PRO A 90 -6.53 -10.08 7.28
N ILE A 91 -7.55 -10.22 6.42
CA ILE A 91 -7.39 -10.61 5.02
C ILE A 91 -6.96 -9.43 4.12
N SER A 92 -7.01 -8.22 4.64
CA SER A 92 -6.59 -7.00 3.93
C SER A 92 -6.28 -5.89 4.93
N GLY A 93 -5.63 -4.79 4.47
CA GLY A 93 -5.42 -3.59 5.27
C GLY A 93 -6.73 -2.96 5.77
N VAL A 94 -7.81 -3.03 4.98
CA VAL A 94 -9.14 -2.56 5.41
C VAL A 94 -9.65 -3.36 6.61
N VAL A 95 -9.52 -4.68 6.58
CA VAL A 95 -9.94 -5.53 7.72
C VAL A 95 -9.03 -5.32 8.93
N ALA A 96 -7.74 -5.02 8.73
CA ALA A 96 -6.86 -4.61 9.83
C ALA A 96 -7.34 -3.30 10.49
N ASN A 97 -7.71 -2.29 9.69
CA ASN A 97 -8.31 -1.06 10.20
C ASN A 97 -9.62 -1.32 10.94
N LEU A 98 -10.52 -2.13 10.37
CA LEU A 98 -11.78 -2.51 11.02
C LEU A 98 -11.56 -3.23 12.37
N THR A 99 -10.53 -4.05 12.46
CA THR A 99 -10.15 -4.72 13.72
C THR A 99 -9.82 -3.68 14.80
N VAL A 100 -9.03 -2.65 14.45
CA VAL A 100 -8.70 -1.55 15.38
C VAL A 100 -9.94 -0.73 15.73
N TYR A 101 -10.77 -0.37 14.75
CA TYR A 101 -12.01 0.36 15.02
C TYR A 101 -12.93 -0.43 15.97
N THR A 102 -13.10 -1.73 15.72
CA THR A 102 -13.92 -2.59 16.57
C THR A 102 -13.35 -2.73 17.98
N ALA A 103 -12.03 -2.80 18.13
CA ALA A 103 -11.37 -2.94 19.44
C ALA A 103 -11.49 -1.69 20.32
N PHE A 104 -11.48 -0.47 19.71
CA PHE A 104 -11.30 0.76 20.47
C PHE A 104 -12.42 1.79 20.34
N THR A 105 -13.44 1.52 19.50
CA THR A 105 -14.56 2.45 19.29
C THR A 105 -15.91 1.75 19.36
N LYS A 106 -16.96 2.57 19.43
CA LYS A 106 -18.38 2.17 19.32
C LYS A 106 -19.04 3.00 18.23
N ALA A 107 -20.21 2.56 17.78
CA ALA A 107 -21.02 3.33 16.83
C ALA A 107 -21.27 4.75 17.35
N ASN A 108 -21.15 5.74 16.46
CA ASN A 108 -21.23 7.18 16.69
C ASN A 108 -20.06 7.81 17.48
N ASP A 109 -19.02 7.03 17.80
CA ASP A 109 -17.79 7.62 18.30
C ASP A 109 -17.15 8.49 17.21
N LYS A 110 -16.52 9.60 17.61
CA LYS A 110 -15.82 10.51 16.71
C LYS A 110 -14.47 9.95 16.30
N MET A 111 -14.16 10.06 15.03
CA MET A 111 -12.87 9.73 14.44
C MET A 111 -12.30 10.94 13.69
N MET A 112 -10.98 11.11 13.77
CA MET A 112 -10.27 12.02 12.88
C MET A 112 -9.28 11.25 12.00
N ALA A 113 -9.26 11.55 10.70
CA ALA A 113 -8.40 10.89 9.71
C ALA A 113 -8.00 11.86 8.58
N ILE A 114 -7.07 11.43 7.71
CA ILE A 114 -6.69 12.19 6.52
C ILE A 114 -7.80 12.08 5.47
N SER A 115 -8.17 13.19 4.85
CA SER A 115 -9.20 13.19 3.82
C SER A 115 -8.68 12.63 2.48
N ILE A 116 -9.57 11.98 1.71
CA ILE A 116 -9.22 11.35 0.42
C ILE A 116 -8.54 12.32 -0.56
N PRO A 117 -9.02 13.58 -0.73
CA PRO A 117 -8.40 14.50 -1.68
C PRO A 117 -6.96 14.89 -1.39
N VAL A 118 -6.54 14.78 -0.13
CA VAL A 118 -5.15 15.05 0.29
C VAL A 118 -4.38 13.75 0.58
N GLY A 119 -4.83 12.64 0.02
CA GLY A 119 -4.14 11.36 0.05
C GLY A 119 -4.68 10.32 1.02
N GLY A 120 -5.73 10.61 1.80
CA GLY A 120 -6.34 9.64 2.71
C GLY A 120 -6.92 8.41 2.00
N HIS A 121 -7.08 7.32 2.75
CA HIS A 121 -7.66 6.08 2.24
C HIS A 121 -9.16 5.97 2.53
N ILE A 122 -9.91 5.33 1.62
CA ILE A 122 -11.36 5.15 1.74
C ILE A 122 -11.76 4.38 3.01
N SER A 123 -10.90 3.53 3.56
CA SER A 123 -11.19 2.80 4.82
C SER A 123 -11.41 3.72 6.01
N SER A 124 -10.81 4.90 6.00
CA SER A 124 -10.94 5.92 7.05
C SER A 124 -11.99 6.99 6.72
N GLY A 125 -12.74 6.80 5.63
CA GLY A 125 -13.71 7.78 5.15
C GLY A 125 -15.06 7.72 5.87
N PRO A 126 -15.82 8.85 5.86
CA PRO A 126 -17.17 8.92 6.37
C PRO A 126 -18.18 8.20 5.46
N LEU A 127 -19.38 7.93 5.97
CA LEU A 127 -20.48 7.42 5.17
C LEU A 127 -20.89 8.40 4.06
N LYS A 128 -20.93 9.69 4.41
CA LYS A 128 -21.28 10.78 3.49
C LYS A 128 -20.25 11.90 3.56
N ALA A 129 -20.04 12.57 2.43
CA ALA A 129 -19.29 13.82 2.39
C ALA A 129 -20.03 14.94 3.18
N THR A 130 -19.32 16.02 3.50
CA THR A 130 -19.91 17.26 4.07
C THR A 130 -21.02 17.86 3.18
N THR A 131 -20.97 17.59 1.87
CA THR A 131 -22.02 17.96 0.90
C THR A 131 -23.28 17.06 0.96
N GLY A 132 -23.27 16.02 1.81
CA GLY A 132 -24.35 15.02 1.87
C GLY A 132 -24.24 13.88 0.83
N ALA A 133 -23.33 13.97 -0.13
CA ALA A 133 -23.11 12.92 -1.12
C ALA A 133 -22.62 11.62 -0.47
N PHE A 134 -23.17 10.47 -0.87
CA PHE A 134 -22.77 9.17 -0.37
C PHE A 134 -21.36 8.82 -0.86
N ILE A 135 -20.43 8.58 0.09
CA ILE A 135 -19.07 8.14 -0.18
C ILE A 135 -18.92 6.65 0.10
N GLY A 136 -19.58 6.15 1.15
CA GLY A 136 -19.48 4.77 1.59
C GLY A 136 -18.14 4.42 2.22
N GLY A 137 -17.43 5.40 2.81
CA GLY A 137 -16.16 5.15 3.52
C GLY A 137 -16.32 4.13 4.63
N THR A 138 -15.36 3.19 4.76
CA THR A 138 -15.52 2.00 5.61
C THR A 138 -15.73 2.35 7.09
N ALA A 139 -14.99 3.34 7.63
CA ALA A 139 -15.15 3.79 9.02
C ALA A 139 -16.59 4.26 9.28
N GLY A 140 -17.16 5.06 8.37
CA GLY A 140 -18.53 5.54 8.49
C GLY A 140 -19.59 4.50 8.15
N ALA A 141 -19.38 3.71 7.10
CA ALA A 141 -20.40 2.77 6.60
C ALA A 141 -20.50 1.48 7.44
N VAL A 142 -19.36 0.92 7.86
CA VAL A 142 -19.27 -0.36 8.57
C VAL A 142 -19.21 -0.15 10.08
N SER A 143 -18.23 0.64 10.55
CA SER A 143 -18.05 0.90 11.99
C SER A 143 -18.99 2.01 12.52
N ARG A 144 -19.73 2.68 11.64
CA ARG A 144 -20.67 3.76 11.98
C ARG A 144 -20.03 4.89 12.77
N LEU A 145 -18.76 5.21 12.49
CA LEU A 145 -18.05 6.30 13.13
C LEU A 145 -18.45 7.65 12.53
N ASP A 146 -18.46 8.68 13.39
CA ASP A 146 -18.59 10.07 12.98
C ASP A 146 -17.19 10.59 12.59
N VAL A 147 -16.91 10.60 11.29
CA VAL A 147 -15.57 10.88 10.74
C VAL A 147 -15.44 12.34 10.35
N SER A 148 -14.48 13.02 10.97
CA SER A 148 -13.98 14.34 10.58
C SER A 148 -12.54 14.25 10.10
N TYR A 149 -12.01 15.35 9.55
CA TYR A 149 -10.69 15.34 8.92
C TYR A 149 -9.66 16.13 9.71
N ILE A 150 -8.45 15.59 9.77
CA ILE A 150 -7.27 16.28 10.29
C ILE A 150 -6.92 17.43 9.34
N PRO A 151 -6.72 18.67 9.83
CA PRO A 151 -6.25 19.78 9.02
C PRO A 151 -4.93 19.45 8.29
N PHE A 152 -4.87 19.78 7.00
CA PHE A 152 -3.77 19.39 6.11
C PHE A 152 -3.27 20.59 5.32
N ASP A 153 -1.95 20.77 5.27
CA ASP A 153 -1.30 21.72 4.39
C ASP A 153 -1.21 21.11 2.98
N ARG A 154 -2.02 21.65 2.06
CA ARG A 154 -2.13 21.15 0.69
C ARG A 154 -0.89 21.40 -0.14
N TYR A 155 -0.11 22.42 0.19
CA TYR A 155 1.10 22.78 -0.55
C TYR A 155 2.34 22.12 0.04
N GLY A 156 2.42 22.04 1.36
CA GLY A 156 3.45 21.30 2.07
C GLY A 156 3.25 19.78 2.02
N LEU A 157 2.08 19.30 1.54
CA LEU A 157 1.68 17.88 1.44
C LEU A 157 1.88 17.12 2.75
N ASN A 158 1.50 17.76 3.87
CA ASN A 158 1.54 17.13 5.17
C ASN A 158 0.44 17.72 6.10
N ILE A 159 0.29 17.17 7.28
CA ILE A 159 -0.61 17.66 8.31
C ILE A 159 -0.16 19.04 8.77
N ASP A 160 -1.11 20.00 8.89
CA ASP A 160 -0.91 21.30 9.53
C ASP A 160 -0.97 21.08 11.05
N VAL A 161 0.19 21.03 11.69
CA VAL A 161 0.34 20.65 13.10
C VAL A 161 -0.45 21.57 14.03
N ASP A 162 -0.32 22.89 13.88
CA ASP A 162 -0.98 23.85 14.76
C ASP A 162 -2.51 23.77 14.68
N LYS A 163 -3.04 23.67 13.44
CA LYS A 163 -4.47 23.48 13.23
C LYS A 163 -4.94 22.12 13.68
N ALA A 164 -4.12 21.07 13.53
CA ALA A 164 -4.46 19.72 13.98
C ALA A 164 -4.55 19.62 15.50
N ILE A 165 -3.63 20.25 16.24
CA ILE A 165 -3.67 20.35 17.71
C ILE A 165 -5.01 20.96 18.16
N LYS A 166 -5.38 22.10 17.58
CA LYS A 166 -6.64 22.76 17.90
C LYS A 166 -7.85 21.89 17.58
N ALA A 167 -7.87 21.30 16.37
CA ALA A 167 -8.97 20.45 15.92
C ALA A 167 -9.14 19.19 16.78
N ILE A 168 -8.06 18.54 17.21
CA ILE A 168 -8.11 17.37 18.09
C ILE A 168 -8.71 17.73 19.45
N ARG A 169 -8.27 18.86 20.06
CA ARG A 169 -8.81 19.33 21.35
C ARG A 169 -10.27 19.72 21.29
N GLU A 170 -10.72 20.34 20.18
CA GLU A 170 -12.13 20.73 19.97
C GLU A 170 -13.02 19.52 19.66
N THR A 171 -12.58 18.62 18.80
CA THR A 171 -13.34 17.44 18.37
C THR A 171 -13.43 16.40 19.46
N LYS A 172 -12.36 16.21 20.24
CA LYS A 172 -12.18 15.13 21.22
C LYS A 172 -12.53 13.76 20.62
N PRO A 173 -11.83 13.34 19.56
CA PRO A 173 -12.12 12.08 18.90
C PRO A 173 -11.83 10.89 19.83
N LYS A 174 -12.48 9.76 19.57
CA LYS A 174 -12.18 8.49 20.23
C LYS A 174 -10.98 7.80 19.60
N ILE A 175 -10.76 8.07 18.29
CA ILE A 175 -9.62 7.55 17.52
C ILE A 175 -9.08 8.63 16.58
N VAL A 176 -7.76 8.78 16.54
CA VAL A 176 -7.03 9.55 15.52
C VAL A 176 -6.28 8.56 14.65
N GLN A 177 -6.49 8.61 13.34
CA GLN A 177 -5.79 7.75 12.40
C GLN A 177 -4.89 8.57 11.49
N PHE A 178 -3.59 8.30 11.59
CA PHE A 178 -2.57 8.73 10.64
C PHE A 178 -2.43 7.71 9.50
N GLY A 179 -1.66 8.07 8.48
CA GLY A 179 -1.42 7.23 7.32
C GLY A 179 -2.25 7.64 6.11
N ALA A 180 -1.76 7.36 4.93
CA ALA A 180 -2.33 7.83 3.68
C ALA A 180 -2.03 6.88 2.50
N SER A 181 -2.81 7.00 1.41
CA SER A 181 -2.58 6.34 0.12
C SER A 181 -1.62 7.12 -0.78
N VAL A 182 -1.52 8.44 -0.57
CA VAL A 182 -0.47 9.30 -1.10
C VAL A 182 0.35 9.76 0.09
N PHE A 183 1.53 9.20 0.26
CA PHE A 183 2.33 9.34 1.46
C PHE A 183 3.74 9.75 1.08
N LEU A 184 3.94 11.06 0.85
CA LEU A 184 5.23 11.57 0.37
C LEU A 184 6.22 11.77 1.51
N PHE A 185 5.75 12.27 2.67
CA PHE A 185 6.59 12.64 3.82
C PHE A 185 6.06 12.03 5.11
N PRO A 186 6.90 11.77 6.11
CA PRO A 186 6.47 11.33 7.44
C PRO A 186 5.40 12.24 8.04
N HIS A 187 4.37 11.66 8.64
CA HIS A 187 3.37 12.43 9.38
C HIS A 187 3.91 12.84 10.76
N PRO A 188 3.48 13.97 11.34
CA PRO A 188 3.94 14.47 12.62
C PRO A 188 3.31 13.70 13.80
N VAL A 189 3.55 12.39 13.87
CA VAL A 189 2.98 11.48 14.88
C VAL A 189 3.48 11.85 16.26
N GLN A 190 4.78 12.14 16.40
CA GLN A 190 5.41 12.50 17.67
C GLN A 190 4.83 13.78 18.25
N ASP A 191 4.44 14.75 17.41
CA ASP A 191 3.87 16.03 17.85
C ASP A 191 2.40 15.90 18.26
N LEU A 192 1.64 15.07 17.54
CA LEU A 192 0.18 15.00 17.67
C LEU A 192 -0.33 13.89 18.59
N THR A 193 0.46 12.83 18.81
CA THR A 193 0.05 11.73 19.69
C THR A 193 -0.16 12.17 21.15
N PRO A 194 0.72 13.00 21.76
CA PRO A 194 0.45 13.49 23.11
C PRO A 194 -0.87 14.26 23.23
N ILE A 195 -1.22 15.02 22.20
CA ILE A 195 -2.48 15.80 22.15
C ILE A 195 -3.70 14.88 22.00
N ALA A 196 -3.56 13.82 21.18
CA ALA A 196 -4.60 12.81 21.05
C ALA A 196 -4.83 12.07 22.38
N HIS A 197 -3.78 11.69 23.07
CA HIS A 197 -3.84 11.05 24.38
C HIS A 197 -4.41 11.99 25.47
N GLU A 198 -4.11 13.30 25.44
CA GLU A 198 -4.68 14.31 26.35
C GLU A 198 -6.21 14.29 26.32
N VAL A 199 -6.82 14.08 25.18
CA VAL A 199 -8.28 13.99 25.02
C VAL A 199 -8.84 12.56 25.13
N GLY A 200 -8.00 11.57 25.43
CA GLY A 200 -8.38 10.15 25.61
C GLY A 200 -8.61 9.41 24.29
N ALA A 201 -8.02 9.88 23.18
CA ALA A 201 -8.08 9.20 21.89
C ALA A 201 -7.07 8.07 21.77
N HIS A 202 -7.46 6.99 21.10
CA HIS A 202 -6.56 5.95 20.61
C HIS A 202 -5.89 6.41 19.32
N VAL A 203 -4.61 6.19 19.16
CA VAL A 203 -3.85 6.58 17.97
C VAL A 203 -3.51 5.35 17.14
N ASN A 204 -4.08 5.26 15.92
CA ASN A 204 -3.73 4.26 14.93
C ASN A 204 -2.94 4.85 13.77
N TYR A 205 -1.93 4.14 13.32
CA TYR A 205 -1.15 4.51 12.13
C TYR A 205 -1.37 3.48 11.03
N ASP A 206 -2.02 3.89 9.93
CA ASP A 206 -2.17 3.04 8.74
C ASP A 206 -0.90 3.11 7.89
N ALA A 207 -0.06 2.11 8.04
CA ALA A 207 1.23 1.96 7.35
C ALA A 207 1.11 1.27 5.98
N ALA A 208 -0.10 1.05 5.46
CA ALA A 208 -0.29 0.20 4.28
C ALA A 208 0.65 0.53 3.11
N HIS A 209 0.93 1.80 2.87
CA HIS A 209 1.86 2.22 1.82
C HIS A 209 3.33 2.18 2.20
N VAL A 210 3.67 2.32 3.47
CA VAL A 210 5.04 2.51 3.94
C VAL A 210 5.58 1.39 4.84
N ALA A 211 4.80 0.32 5.05
CA ALA A 211 5.17 -0.78 5.94
C ALA A 211 6.54 -1.39 5.63
N GLY A 212 6.86 -1.58 4.35
CA GLY A 212 8.18 -2.05 3.94
C GLY A 212 9.27 -1.07 4.30
N LEU A 213 9.04 0.23 4.10
CA LEU A 213 10.03 1.27 4.43
C LEU A 213 10.26 1.36 5.94
N ILE A 214 9.21 1.21 6.74
CA ILE A 214 9.28 1.15 8.22
C ILE A 214 10.06 -0.10 8.66
N ALA A 215 9.66 -1.28 8.18
CA ALA A 215 10.34 -2.54 8.49
C ALA A 215 11.81 -2.55 8.03
N GLY A 216 12.11 -1.89 6.91
CA GLY A 216 13.47 -1.67 6.39
C GLY A 216 14.21 -0.50 7.04
N LYS A 217 13.65 0.15 8.07
CA LYS A 217 14.26 1.26 8.84
C LYS A 217 14.67 2.46 7.97
N GLN A 218 13.92 2.72 6.92
CA GLN A 218 14.16 3.82 5.99
C GLN A 218 13.04 4.88 6.02
N PHE A 219 12.10 4.76 6.96
CA PHE A 219 11.01 5.70 7.19
C PHE A 219 10.78 5.87 8.70
N GLN A 220 9.82 6.73 9.11
CA GLN A 220 9.51 6.96 10.53
C GLN A 220 9.16 5.66 11.28
N ASP A 221 9.30 5.66 12.59
CA ASP A 221 8.83 4.57 13.46
C ASP A 221 7.61 5.03 14.29
N PRO A 222 6.41 4.87 13.75
CA PRO A 222 5.21 5.43 14.39
C PRO A 222 4.92 4.85 15.77
N LEU A 223 5.35 3.60 16.05
CA LEU A 223 5.17 3.00 17.37
C LEU A 223 6.09 3.65 18.42
N ARG A 224 7.30 4.06 18.04
CA ARG A 224 8.23 4.79 18.93
C ARG A 224 7.88 6.27 19.02
N GLU A 225 7.21 6.82 18.01
CA GLU A 225 6.65 8.16 18.01
C GLU A 225 5.34 8.27 18.81
N GLY A 226 4.84 7.14 19.37
CA GLY A 226 3.75 7.09 20.32
C GLY A 226 2.43 6.50 19.82
N ALA A 227 2.31 6.08 18.57
CA ALA A 227 1.11 5.40 18.09
C ALA A 227 0.79 4.15 18.93
N ASP A 228 -0.47 3.99 19.30
CA ASP A 228 -0.93 2.84 20.10
C ASP A 228 -0.96 1.57 19.27
N THR A 229 -1.44 1.69 18.04
CA THR A 229 -1.49 0.59 17.07
C THR A 229 -0.98 1.04 15.71
N MET A 230 -0.50 0.07 14.95
CA MET A 230 -0.20 0.23 13.53
C MET A 230 -0.94 -0.86 12.76
N THR A 231 -1.61 -0.49 11.69
CA THR A 231 -2.26 -1.39 10.75
C THR A 231 -1.56 -1.32 9.40
N THR A 232 -1.54 -2.40 8.65
CA THR A 232 -0.98 -2.37 7.30
C THR A 232 -1.52 -3.47 6.40
N SER A 233 -1.32 -3.30 5.09
CA SER A 233 -1.32 -4.38 4.10
C SER A 233 0.09 -4.91 3.89
N THR A 234 0.21 -6.11 3.31
CA THR A 234 1.49 -6.82 3.17
C THR A 234 1.96 -7.00 1.73
N HIS A 235 1.40 -6.26 0.77
CA HIS A 235 1.62 -6.47 -0.65
C HIS A 235 1.96 -5.19 -1.45
N LYS A 236 2.41 -4.13 -0.74
CA LYS A 236 2.84 -2.86 -1.34
C LYS A 236 4.35 -2.71 -1.19
N THR A 237 4.83 -1.76 -0.40
CA THR A 237 6.27 -1.65 -0.10
C THR A 237 6.82 -2.88 0.66
N PHE A 238 5.97 -3.58 1.41
CA PHE A 238 6.29 -4.91 1.93
C PHE A 238 5.86 -5.95 0.89
N PRO A 239 6.80 -6.70 0.25
CA PRO A 239 6.52 -7.50 -0.94
C PRO A 239 6.00 -8.92 -0.63
N GLY A 240 5.02 -9.01 0.25
CA GLY A 240 4.34 -10.26 0.61
C GLY A 240 3.02 -10.46 -0.15
N PRO A 241 2.26 -11.51 0.18
CA PRO A 241 0.94 -11.76 -0.40
C PRO A 241 -0.08 -10.75 0.10
N GLN A 242 -1.23 -10.66 -0.57
CA GLN A 242 -2.34 -9.81 -0.13
C GLN A 242 -2.88 -10.26 1.23
N LYS A 243 -2.58 -9.49 2.26
CA LYS A 243 -3.02 -9.69 3.63
C LYS A 243 -2.97 -8.38 4.41
N GLY A 244 -3.56 -8.36 5.59
CA GLY A 244 -3.41 -7.28 6.55
C GLY A 244 -2.78 -7.78 7.85
N ILE A 245 -2.14 -6.90 8.58
CA ILE A 245 -1.69 -7.15 9.94
C ILE A 245 -2.07 -6.01 10.87
N VAL A 246 -2.30 -6.34 12.14
CA VAL A 246 -2.47 -5.38 13.24
C VAL A 246 -1.30 -5.53 14.19
N ILE A 247 -0.70 -4.42 14.57
CA ILE A 247 0.48 -4.35 15.43
C ILE A 247 0.12 -3.50 16.66
N ALA A 248 0.39 -4.00 17.85
CA ALA A 248 0.23 -3.23 19.08
C ALA A 248 1.58 -2.77 19.63
N SER A 249 1.62 -1.54 20.14
CA SER A 249 2.83 -0.96 20.76
C SER A 249 3.08 -1.46 22.19
N ARG A 250 2.05 -1.97 22.87
CA ARG A 250 2.09 -2.40 24.28
C ARG A 250 1.08 -3.50 24.60
N ASN A 251 1.36 -4.26 25.66
CA ASN A 251 0.62 -5.48 26.00
C ASN A 251 -0.84 -5.22 26.42
N GLU A 252 -1.15 -4.07 27.00
CA GLU A 252 -2.50 -3.73 27.49
C GLU A 252 -3.55 -3.64 26.37
N LEU A 253 -3.10 -3.54 25.12
CA LEU A 253 -3.97 -3.47 23.95
C LEU A 253 -4.34 -4.84 23.37
N ILE A 254 -3.56 -5.89 23.71
CA ILE A 254 -3.59 -7.20 23.06
C ILE A 254 -4.97 -7.85 23.13
N GLU A 255 -5.54 -7.96 24.33
CA GLU A 255 -6.81 -8.69 24.52
C GLU A 255 -7.97 -8.06 23.75
N LYS A 256 -8.00 -6.72 23.64
CA LYS A 256 -9.02 -6.02 22.84
C LYS A 256 -8.84 -6.30 21.35
N ILE A 257 -7.59 -6.30 20.86
CA ILE A 257 -7.29 -6.60 19.47
C ILE A 257 -7.63 -8.06 19.17
N LYS A 258 -7.25 -9.00 20.05
CA LYS A 258 -7.56 -10.42 19.89
C LYS A 258 -9.07 -10.66 19.77
N ALA A 259 -9.85 -10.10 20.68
CA ALA A 259 -11.32 -10.25 20.67
C ALA A 259 -11.95 -9.63 19.40
N ALA A 260 -11.42 -8.50 18.94
CA ALA A 260 -11.89 -7.88 17.70
C ALA A 260 -11.46 -8.64 16.44
N ALA A 261 -10.26 -9.26 16.44
CA ALA A 261 -9.76 -10.03 15.31
C ALA A 261 -10.50 -11.38 15.17
N PHE A 262 -10.57 -12.13 16.26
CA PHE A 262 -11.29 -13.41 16.35
C PHE A 262 -12.04 -13.51 17.68
N PRO A 263 -13.36 -13.79 17.67
CA PRO A 263 -14.21 -14.05 16.49
C PRO A 263 -14.83 -12.80 15.84
N GLY A 264 -14.36 -11.59 16.17
CA GLY A 264 -14.99 -10.34 15.74
C GLY A 264 -14.99 -10.12 14.23
N MET A 265 -13.82 -10.05 13.61
CA MET A 265 -13.66 -9.74 12.18
C MET A 265 -13.43 -10.98 11.31
N THR A 266 -12.89 -12.04 11.87
CA THR A 266 -12.58 -13.29 11.15
C THR A 266 -13.00 -14.52 11.95
N SER A 267 -13.36 -15.58 11.23
CA SER A 267 -13.45 -16.95 11.73
C SER A 267 -12.23 -17.72 11.24
N ASN A 268 -12.28 -18.33 10.05
CA ASN A 268 -11.09 -18.76 9.34
C ASN A 268 -10.48 -17.58 8.54
N HIS A 269 -9.27 -17.76 8.05
CA HIS A 269 -8.59 -16.76 7.21
C HIS A 269 -7.72 -17.44 6.12
N HIS A 270 -6.97 -16.66 5.35
CA HIS A 270 -6.15 -17.19 4.27
C HIS A 270 -4.83 -17.77 4.81
N LEU A 271 -4.83 -19.07 5.15
CA LEU A 271 -3.68 -19.76 5.76
C LEU A 271 -2.47 -19.80 4.83
N MET A 272 -2.70 -20.05 3.52
CA MET A 272 -1.67 -20.01 2.50
C MET A 272 -0.98 -18.64 2.40
N HIS A 273 -1.69 -17.55 2.67
CA HIS A 273 -1.09 -16.23 2.70
C HIS A 273 -0.30 -15.97 4.00
N VAL A 274 -0.60 -16.68 5.11
CA VAL A 274 0.28 -16.63 6.30
C VAL A 274 1.61 -17.32 6.00
N ALA A 275 1.59 -18.46 5.31
CA ALA A 275 2.80 -19.14 4.88
C ALA A 275 3.64 -18.28 3.91
N GLY A 276 3.00 -17.68 2.91
CA GLY A 276 3.68 -16.75 2.00
C GLY A 276 4.23 -15.51 2.73
N LEU A 277 3.50 -14.99 3.74
CA LEU A 277 3.94 -13.86 4.56
C LEU A 277 5.15 -14.23 5.44
N ALA A 278 5.21 -15.45 5.95
CA ALA A 278 6.37 -15.95 6.70
C ALA A 278 7.64 -15.95 5.83
N VAL A 279 7.53 -16.42 4.57
CA VAL A 279 8.63 -16.37 3.61
C VAL A 279 9.01 -14.92 3.29
N ALA A 280 8.05 -14.06 3.01
CA ALA A 280 8.30 -12.64 2.74
C ALA A 280 8.98 -11.94 3.93
N ALA A 281 8.58 -12.26 5.16
CA ALA A 281 9.22 -11.72 6.36
C ALA A 281 10.66 -12.21 6.53
N ALA A 282 10.95 -13.47 6.20
CA ALA A 282 12.31 -14.03 6.20
C ALA A 282 13.19 -13.34 5.13
N GLU A 283 12.67 -13.13 3.91
CA GLU A 283 13.36 -12.34 2.88
C GLU A 283 13.62 -10.92 3.35
N PHE A 284 12.60 -10.29 3.94
CA PHE A 284 12.68 -8.91 4.36
C PHE A 284 13.64 -8.69 5.52
N LYS A 285 13.76 -9.66 6.43
CA LYS A 285 14.80 -9.65 7.48
C LYS A 285 16.22 -9.63 6.90
N LYS A 286 16.44 -10.27 5.75
CA LYS A 286 17.74 -10.35 5.08
C LYS A 286 18.01 -9.15 4.16
N PHE A 287 17.02 -8.72 3.41
CA PHE A 287 17.20 -7.79 2.29
C PHE A 287 16.45 -6.46 2.47
N GLY A 288 15.55 -6.34 3.45
CA GLY A 288 14.59 -5.26 3.58
C GLY A 288 15.19 -3.87 3.71
N GLU A 289 16.31 -3.73 4.44
CA GLU A 289 16.98 -2.43 4.58
C GLU A 289 17.55 -1.95 3.23
N ALA A 290 18.29 -2.83 2.54
CA ALA A 290 18.88 -2.50 1.23
C ALA A 290 17.78 -2.22 0.18
N TYR A 291 16.72 -3.02 0.17
CA TYR A 291 15.57 -2.83 -0.70
C TYR A 291 14.89 -1.48 -0.45
N SER A 292 14.51 -1.19 0.79
CA SER A 292 13.81 0.04 1.14
C SER A 292 14.63 1.29 0.84
N LYS A 293 15.94 1.24 1.07
CA LYS A 293 16.87 2.31 0.72
C LYS A 293 16.91 2.55 -0.80
N GLN A 294 16.94 1.47 -1.60
CA GLN A 294 16.95 1.60 -3.06
C GLN A 294 15.59 2.10 -3.58
N VAL A 295 14.47 1.68 -2.99
CA VAL A 295 13.13 2.16 -3.33
C VAL A 295 13.05 3.69 -3.24
N ILE A 296 13.53 4.27 -2.12
CA ILE A 296 13.50 5.73 -1.93
C ILE A 296 14.46 6.44 -2.90
N LYS A 297 15.64 5.86 -3.14
CA LYS A 297 16.59 6.42 -4.12
C LYS A 297 15.99 6.45 -5.53
N ASN A 298 15.35 5.37 -5.94
CA ASN A 298 14.67 5.29 -7.24
C ASN A 298 13.52 6.29 -7.34
N ALA A 299 12.72 6.44 -6.27
CA ALA A 299 11.66 7.45 -6.25
C ALA A 299 12.20 8.86 -6.46
N LYS A 300 13.26 9.23 -5.72
CA LYS A 300 13.89 10.56 -5.86
C LYS A 300 14.53 10.75 -7.24
N ALA A 301 15.22 9.75 -7.76
CA ALA A 301 15.85 9.81 -9.09
C ALA A 301 14.78 9.96 -10.20
N LEU A 302 13.69 9.19 -10.13
CA LEU A 302 12.60 9.33 -11.10
C LEU A 302 11.90 10.68 -10.98
N GLY A 303 11.70 11.19 -9.77
CA GLY A 303 11.15 12.53 -9.54
C GLY A 303 12.01 13.62 -10.15
N GLN A 304 13.34 13.55 -9.98
CA GLN A 304 14.30 14.49 -10.56
C GLN A 304 14.32 14.39 -12.08
N ALA A 305 14.39 13.17 -12.63
CA ALA A 305 14.44 12.95 -14.07
C ALA A 305 13.18 13.45 -14.78
N LEU A 306 12.01 13.24 -14.21
CA LEU A 306 10.74 13.79 -14.72
C LEU A 306 10.71 15.33 -14.61
N TYR A 307 11.17 15.88 -13.48
CA TYR A 307 11.20 17.33 -13.29
C TYR A 307 12.11 18.03 -14.30
N GLU A 308 13.28 17.50 -14.59
CA GLU A 308 14.23 18.01 -15.60
C GLU A 308 13.66 17.98 -17.02
N ARG A 309 12.73 17.05 -17.31
CA ARG A 309 11.99 16.97 -18.58
C ARG A 309 10.73 17.85 -18.62
N GLY A 310 10.55 18.71 -17.61
CA GLY A 310 9.45 19.67 -17.57
C GLY A 310 8.12 19.15 -17.01
N PHE A 311 8.09 17.96 -16.43
CA PHE A 311 6.92 17.49 -15.69
C PHE A 311 6.78 18.24 -14.35
N LYS A 312 5.55 18.54 -13.97
CA LYS A 312 5.25 19.17 -12.67
C LYS A 312 5.21 18.12 -11.57
N VAL A 313 6.37 17.61 -11.17
CA VAL A 313 6.47 16.73 -10.00
C VAL A 313 6.28 17.55 -8.73
N VAL A 314 5.45 17.09 -7.82
CA VAL A 314 5.07 17.83 -6.62
C VAL A 314 6.22 17.89 -5.61
N CYS A 315 6.34 18.99 -4.87
CA CYS A 315 7.36 19.24 -3.84
C CYS A 315 8.83 19.12 -4.28
N PRO A 316 9.25 19.74 -5.38
CA PRO A 316 10.65 19.70 -5.82
C PRO A 316 11.62 20.29 -4.78
N GLU A 317 11.19 21.32 -4.02
CA GLU A 317 11.98 21.96 -2.97
C GLU A 317 12.28 21.04 -1.77
N LYS A 318 11.53 19.94 -1.63
CA LYS A 318 11.72 18.90 -0.61
C LYS A 318 12.33 17.61 -1.15
N GLY A 319 12.83 17.63 -2.41
CA GLY A 319 13.34 16.44 -3.09
C GLY A 319 12.25 15.42 -3.43
N PHE A 320 11.03 15.92 -3.72
CA PHE A 320 9.84 15.21 -4.21
C PHE A 320 9.17 14.27 -3.20
N THR A 321 9.93 13.44 -2.50
CA THR A 321 9.40 12.44 -1.58
C THR A 321 10.47 11.90 -0.63
N GLU A 322 10.05 11.40 0.52
CA GLU A 322 10.84 10.56 1.42
C GLU A 322 10.34 9.10 1.43
N SER A 323 9.40 8.76 0.54
CA SER A 323 8.82 7.43 0.43
C SER A 323 9.06 6.79 -0.94
N HIS A 324 8.24 5.81 -1.30
CA HIS A 324 8.22 5.16 -2.61
C HIS A 324 7.34 5.86 -3.64
N THR A 325 6.54 6.84 -3.21
CA THR A 325 5.47 7.44 -4.01
C THR A 325 5.89 8.80 -4.55
N LEU A 326 5.63 9.05 -5.84
CA LEU A 326 5.65 10.36 -6.47
C LEU A 326 4.24 10.77 -6.87
N LEU A 327 4.00 12.07 -6.88
CA LEU A 327 2.78 12.67 -7.39
C LEU A 327 3.15 13.70 -8.46
N VAL A 328 2.56 13.56 -9.65
CA VAL A 328 2.82 14.43 -10.81
C VAL A 328 1.54 15.17 -11.18
N ASP A 329 1.58 16.48 -11.22
CA ASP A 329 0.50 17.32 -11.75
C ASP A 329 0.54 17.30 -13.26
N ILE A 330 -0.49 16.71 -13.89
CA ILE A 330 -0.61 16.57 -15.34
C ILE A 330 -1.66 17.53 -15.91
N SER A 331 -2.10 18.51 -15.14
CA SER A 331 -3.13 19.46 -15.57
C SER A 331 -2.74 20.30 -16.79
N ASN A 332 -1.43 20.47 -17.03
CA ASN A 332 -0.92 21.14 -18.23
C ASN A 332 -1.19 20.35 -19.53
N PHE A 333 -1.45 19.04 -19.45
CA PHE A 333 -1.82 18.22 -20.62
C PHE A 333 -3.30 18.25 -20.95
N GLN A 334 -4.12 18.96 -20.19
CA GLN A 334 -5.59 18.95 -20.33
C GLN A 334 -6.06 19.25 -21.76
N HIS A 335 -5.39 20.13 -22.49
CA HIS A 335 -5.79 20.53 -23.85
C HIS A 335 -5.16 19.67 -24.96
N SER A 336 -4.05 18.99 -24.69
CA SER A 336 -3.35 18.15 -25.69
C SER A 336 -3.75 16.67 -25.60
N ILE A 337 -3.93 16.16 -24.38
CA ILE A 337 -4.19 14.73 -24.13
C ILE A 337 -5.52 14.57 -23.38
N GLY A 338 -5.75 15.40 -22.37
CA GLY A 338 -6.79 15.26 -21.37
C GLY A 338 -6.24 15.28 -19.95
N LEU A 339 -7.03 14.80 -18.98
CA LEU A 339 -6.64 14.70 -17.57
C LEU A 339 -6.29 13.26 -17.18
N GLY A 340 -6.34 12.96 -15.89
CA GLY A 340 -5.84 11.72 -15.31
C GLY A 340 -6.30 10.44 -16.00
N ALA A 341 -7.58 10.34 -16.39
CA ALA A 341 -8.08 9.16 -17.09
C ALA A 341 -7.49 8.98 -18.50
N ASP A 342 -7.31 10.08 -19.23
CA ASP A 342 -6.79 10.05 -20.59
C ASP A 342 -5.28 9.78 -20.57
N VAL A 343 -4.56 10.43 -19.65
CA VAL A 343 -3.11 10.25 -19.47
C VAL A 343 -2.79 8.82 -19.01
N GLU A 344 -3.51 8.30 -18.00
CA GLU A 344 -3.39 6.91 -17.53
C GLU A 344 -3.56 5.91 -18.69
N HIS A 345 -4.64 6.06 -19.47
CA HIS A 345 -4.90 5.18 -20.60
C HIS A 345 -3.84 5.28 -21.71
N ARG A 346 -3.30 6.48 -21.94
CA ARG A 346 -2.24 6.69 -22.92
C ARG A 346 -0.93 6.02 -22.48
N LEU A 347 -0.58 6.10 -21.20
CA LEU A 347 0.58 5.41 -20.62
C LEU A 347 0.40 3.89 -20.66
N GLU A 348 -0.78 3.39 -20.29
CA GLU A 348 -1.11 1.96 -20.32
C GLU A 348 -0.93 1.36 -21.72
N LYS A 349 -1.35 2.08 -22.79
CA LYS A 349 -1.12 1.66 -24.17
C LYS A 349 0.36 1.58 -24.56
N ALA A 350 1.21 2.30 -23.85
CA ALA A 350 2.67 2.24 -24.00
C ALA A 350 3.32 1.25 -23.04
N HIS A 351 2.56 0.36 -22.41
CA HIS A 351 3.01 -0.59 -21.40
C HIS A 351 3.64 0.09 -20.16
N ILE A 352 3.24 1.32 -19.83
CA ILE A 352 3.63 2.03 -18.60
C ILE A 352 2.40 2.10 -17.71
N VAL A 353 2.42 1.36 -16.59
CA VAL A 353 1.24 1.19 -15.75
C VAL A 353 1.38 2.04 -14.49
N ALA A 354 0.73 3.20 -14.49
CA ALA A 354 0.61 4.10 -13.35
C ALA A 354 -0.89 4.40 -13.11
N ASN A 355 -1.28 4.98 -12.00
CA ASN A 355 -2.68 5.31 -11.79
C ASN A 355 -2.93 6.82 -11.65
N ARG A 356 -4.08 7.25 -12.16
CA ARG A 356 -4.62 8.58 -11.89
C ARG A 356 -4.88 8.78 -10.40
N ASN A 357 -4.65 10.00 -9.91
CA ASN A 357 -4.82 10.34 -8.50
C ASN A 357 -5.26 11.79 -8.32
N LEU A 358 -6.11 12.05 -7.33
CA LEU A 358 -6.45 13.41 -6.94
C LEU A 358 -5.21 14.16 -6.46
N LEU A 359 -5.08 15.42 -6.89
CA LEU A 359 -4.20 16.39 -6.28
C LEU A 359 -4.91 17.09 -5.13
N PRO A 360 -4.20 17.56 -4.10
CA PRO A 360 -4.82 18.25 -2.96
C PRO A 360 -5.65 19.49 -3.33
N TRP A 361 -5.40 20.09 -4.49
CA TRP A 361 -6.11 21.26 -5.03
C TRP A 361 -7.21 20.93 -6.03
N ASP A 362 -7.35 19.67 -6.48
CA ASP A 362 -8.34 19.28 -7.49
C ASP A 362 -9.79 19.63 -7.11
N ILE A 363 -10.13 19.55 -5.81
CA ILE A 363 -11.48 19.94 -5.35
C ILE A 363 -11.74 21.43 -5.59
N ILE A 364 -10.73 22.29 -5.37
CA ILE A 364 -10.85 23.73 -5.59
C ILE A 364 -11.06 23.99 -7.09
N GLU A 365 -10.38 23.21 -7.93
CA GLU A 365 -10.48 23.26 -9.38
C GLU A 365 -11.67 22.47 -9.94
N LYS A 366 -12.58 21.99 -9.07
CA LYS A 366 -13.79 21.22 -9.42
C LYS A 366 -13.53 19.91 -10.17
N ARG A 367 -12.34 19.31 -9.98
CA ARG A 367 -12.02 17.98 -10.49
C ARG A 367 -12.45 16.90 -9.48
N ASN A 368 -12.55 15.67 -9.94
CA ASN A 368 -12.96 14.54 -9.11
C ASN A 368 -12.12 13.28 -9.41
N TYR A 369 -12.32 12.22 -8.64
CA TYR A 369 -11.54 10.97 -8.73
C TYR A 369 -11.64 10.25 -10.08
N ARG A 370 -12.66 10.52 -10.91
CA ARG A 370 -12.83 9.89 -12.22
C ARG A 370 -11.88 10.51 -13.26
N ASN A 371 -11.66 11.81 -13.15
CA ASN A 371 -10.74 12.54 -14.04
C ASN A 371 -9.97 13.62 -13.24
N PRO A 372 -9.01 13.19 -12.39
CA PRO A 372 -8.22 14.09 -11.56
C PRO A 372 -7.09 14.75 -12.36
N GLY A 373 -6.46 15.77 -11.74
CA GLY A 373 -5.31 16.48 -12.32
C GLY A 373 -3.97 15.79 -12.11
N GLY A 374 -3.91 14.66 -11.44
CA GLY A 374 -2.65 14.01 -11.08
C GLY A 374 -2.49 12.56 -11.51
N ILE A 375 -1.23 12.13 -11.58
CA ILE A 375 -0.80 10.73 -11.70
C ILE A 375 0.06 10.39 -10.49
N ARG A 376 -0.20 9.23 -9.87
CA ARG A 376 0.61 8.66 -8.81
C ARG A 376 1.51 7.58 -9.36
N ILE A 377 2.78 7.62 -8.97
CA ILE A 377 3.84 6.70 -9.41
C ILE A 377 4.47 6.06 -8.18
N GLY A 378 4.76 4.76 -8.23
CA GLY A 378 5.47 4.03 -7.19
C GLY A 378 6.74 3.36 -7.71
N SER A 379 7.81 3.40 -6.94
CA SER A 379 9.12 2.85 -7.31
C SER A 379 9.40 1.46 -6.74
N GLN A 380 8.53 0.91 -5.88
CA GLN A 380 8.80 -0.32 -5.12
C GLN A 380 8.92 -1.56 -6.01
N GLU A 381 8.05 -1.73 -7.01
CA GLU A 381 8.04 -2.91 -7.85
C GLU A 381 9.18 -2.91 -8.87
N ILE A 382 9.46 -1.79 -9.52
CA ILE A 382 10.61 -1.65 -10.42
C ILE A 382 11.95 -1.86 -9.69
N THR A 383 12.04 -1.45 -8.41
CA THR A 383 13.20 -1.77 -7.55
C THR A 383 13.30 -3.27 -7.29
N ARG A 384 12.17 -3.94 -7.06
CA ARG A 384 12.13 -5.40 -6.88
C ARG A 384 12.57 -6.17 -8.13
N LEU A 385 12.42 -5.56 -9.30
CA LEU A 385 12.90 -6.06 -10.60
C LEU A 385 14.38 -5.73 -10.88
N GLY A 386 15.07 -5.06 -9.96
CA GLY A 386 16.51 -4.77 -10.05
C GLY A 386 16.86 -3.43 -10.68
N MET A 387 15.89 -2.60 -11.05
CA MET A 387 16.14 -1.25 -11.57
C MET A 387 16.72 -0.35 -10.48
N LYS A 388 17.60 0.57 -10.90
CA LYS A 388 18.28 1.55 -10.06
C LYS A 388 18.14 2.95 -10.67
N GLU A 389 18.87 3.91 -10.14
CA GLU A 389 18.77 5.32 -10.50
C GLU A 389 18.96 5.58 -12.01
N LYS A 390 19.83 4.81 -12.68
CA LYS A 390 20.08 4.94 -14.12
C LYS A 390 18.84 4.60 -14.96
N GLU A 391 18.12 3.58 -14.57
CA GLU A 391 16.89 3.13 -15.24
C GLU A 391 15.75 4.15 -15.07
N MET A 392 15.81 4.97 -14.02
CA MET A 392 14.82 6.04 -13.80
C MET A 392 14.87 7.12 -14.87
N GLU A 393 16.05 7.41 -15.42
CA GLU A 393 16.23 8.30 -16.58
C GLU A 393 15.51 7.73 -17.82
N VAL A 394 15.71 6.44 -18.09
CA VAL A 394 15.06 5.76 -19.23
C VAL A 394 13.53 5.77 -19.09
N ILE A 395 13.04 5.52 -17.88
CA ILE A 395 11.59 5.59 -17.60
C ILE A 395 11.06 7.01 -17.85
N ALA A 396 11.80 8.04 -17.42
CA ALA A 396 11.42 9.43 -17.67
C ALA A 396 11.43 9.79 -19.15
N ASP A 397 12.37 9.25 -19.97
CA ASP A 397 12.38 9.41 -21.44
C ASP A 397 11.12 8.80 -22.08
N PHE A 398 10.64 7.66 -21.58
CA PHE A 398 9.37 7.08 -22.04
C PHE A 398 8.18 7.99 -21.71
N PHE A 399 8.14 8.58 -20.50
CA PHE A 399 7.09 9.55 -20.14
C PHE A 399 7.13 10.77 -21.06
N GLU A 400 8.32 11.33 -21.35
CA GLU A 400 8.51 12.44 -22.26
C GLU A 400 8.02 12.11 -23.67
N SER A 401 8.44 10.97 -24.21
CA SER A 401 8.03 10.47 -25.53
C SER A 401 6.51 10.37 -25.67
N ILE A 402 5.83 9.88 -24.61
CA ILE A 402 4.37 9.67 -24.64
C ILE A 402 3.58 10.97 -24.38
N LEU A 403 4.00 11.80 -23.43
CA LEU A 403 3.17 12.89 -22.92
C LEU A 403 3.59 14.27 -23.44
N ILE A 404 4.85 14.45 -23.81
CA ILE A 404 5.39 15.71 -24.35
C ILE A 404 5.53 15.62 -25.86
N ASP A 405 6.27 14.63 -26.36
CA ASP A 405 6.50 14.44 -27.81
C ASP A 405 5.28 13.88 -28.54
N LEU A 406 4.30 13.35 -27.80
CA LEU A 406 3.06 12.76 -28.33
C LEU A 406 3.28 11.60 -29.30
N LYS A 407 4.38 10.85 -29.17
CA LYS A 407 4.66 9.67 -30.00
C LYS A 407 3.52 8.65 -29.92
N ASN A 408 3.46 7.78 -30.93
CA ASN A 408 2.45 6.69 -30.94
C ASN A 408 2.71 5.73 -29.77
N PRO A 409 1.74 5.53 -28.84
CA PRO A 409 1.92 4.64 -27.69
C PRO A 409 2.31 3.22 -28.05
N THR A 410 1.83 2.69 -29.19
CA THR A 410 2.14 1.32 -29.62
C THR A 410 3.61 1.15 -30.04
N GLU A 411 4.21 2.18 -30.61
CA GLU A 411 5.64 2.16 -30.95
C GLU A 411 6.48 2.18 -29.68
N VAL A 412 6.16 3.09 -28.74
CA VAL A 412 6.84 3.15 -27.44
C VAL A 412 6.64 1.87 -26.62
N ALA A 413 5.48 1.19 -26.72
CA ALA A 413 5.26 -0.11 -26.07
C ALA A 413 6.27 -1.17 -26.50
N SER A 414 6.73 -1.14 -27.74
CA SER A 414 7.77 -2.04 -28.23
C SER A 414 9.13 -1.73 -27.61
N GLU A 415 9.48 -0.43 -27.49
CA GLU A 415 10.71 0.02 -26.82
C GLU A 415 10.69 -0.32 -25.32
N VAL A 416 9.53 -0.15 -24.66
CA VAL A 416 9.32 -0.53 -23.26
C VAL A 416 9.48 -2.05 -23.08
N SER A 417 8.93 -2.85 -23.98
CA SER A 417 9.04 -4.31 -23.91
C SER A 417 10.50 -4.77 -24.08
N GLU A 418 11.25 -4.17 -25.00
CA GLU A 418 12.68 -4.43 -25.19
C GLU A 418 13.46 -4.04 -23.92
N PHE A 419 13.23 -2.85 -23.37
CA PHE A 419 13.86 -2.41 -22.11
C PHE A 419 13.57 -3.40 -20.96
N ARG A 420 12.35 -3.96 -20.90
CA ARG A 420 11.94 -4.88 -19.84
C ARG A 420 12.61 -6.26 -19.93
N GLU A 421 13.19 -6.66 -21.07
CA GLU A 421 13.87 -7.95 -21.21
C GLU A 421 15.00 -8.14 -20.20
N ASP A 422 15.71 -7.05 -19.83
CA ASP A 422 16.79 -7.06 -18.84
C ASP A 422 16.30 -7.15 -17.38
N PHE A 423 15.00 -6.92 -17.12
CA PHE A 423 14.44 -6.81 -15.78
C PHE A 423 13.34 -7.85 -15.51
N GLN A 424 13.69 -9.13 -15.66
CA GLN A 424 12.76 -10.27 -15.53
C GLN A 424 12.91 -11.06 -14.23
N THR A 425 13.93 -10.78 -13.42
CA THR A 425 14.23 -11.54 -12.19
C THR A 425 13.89 -10.73 -10.95
N ILE A 426 13.58 -11.44 -9.85
CA ILE A 426 13.35 -10.83 -8.55
C ILE A 426 14.69 -10.55 -7.85
N HIS A 427 14.89 -9.32 -7.46
CA HIS A 427 15.95 -8.89 -6.56
C HIS A 427 15.43 -8.75 -5.12
N TYR A 428 16.32 -8.73 -4.13
CA TYR A 428 15.98 -8.62 -2.70
C TYR A 428 15.04 -9.72 -2.19
N GLY A 429 15.08 -10.89 -2.80
CA GLY A 429 14.37 -12.11 -2.41
C GLY A 429 15.31 -13.31 -2.40
N PHE A 430 14.81 -14.49 -2.01
CA PHE A 430 15.57 -15.71 -2.15
C PHE A 430 15.77 -16.06 -3.62
N GLU A 431 16.95 -16.59 -3.94
CA GLU A 431 17.31 -16.96 -5.32
C GLU A 431 16.35 -18.01 -5.89
N SER A 432 16.01 -17.85 -7.16
CA SER A 432 15.14 -18.73 -7.90
C SER A 432 15.50 -18.71 -9.39
N SER A 433 15.30 -19.82 -10.06
CA SER A 433 15.38 -19.92 -11.54
C SER A 433 14.14 -19.36 -12.25
N TRP A 434 13.06 -19.05 -11.51
CA TRP A 434 11.82 -18.52 -12.05
C TRP A 434 11.92 -17.01 -12.26
N LYS A 435 11.35 -16.54 -13.38
CA LYS A 435 11.20 -15.11 -13.62
C LYS A 435 10.12 -14.48 -12.74
N ALA A 436 10.14 -13.17 -12.62
CA ALA A 436 9.23 -12.40 -11.77
C ALA A 436 7.74 -12.66 -12.07
N TYR A 437 7.39 -12.81 -13.34
CA TYR A 437 6.01 -12.99 -13.79
C TYR A 437 5.74 -14.34 -14.45
N ASP A 438 6.58 -15.34 -14.20
CA ASP A 438 6.33 -16.69 -14.70
C ASP A 438 4.99 -17.24 -14.19
N TYR A 439 4.22 -17.84 -15.09
CA TYR A 439 2.98 -18.54 -14.74
C TYR A 439 3.29 -19.95 -14.26
N ILE A 440 3.00 -20.23 -12.99
CA ILE A 440 3.21 -21.55 -12.41
C ILE A 440 2.14 -22.52 -12.94
N LYS A 441 2.56 -23.44 -13.79
CA LYS A 441 1.71 -24.44 -14.39
C LYS A 441 1.78 -25.73 -13.59
N ILE A 442 0.71 -26.07 -12.87
CA ILE A 442 0.63 -27.28 -12.04
C ILE A 442 -0.15 -28.39 -12.76
N ALA A 443 -1.12 -28.08 -13.60
CA ALA A 443 -1.98 -29.01 -14.32
C ALA A 443 -1.83 -28.91 -15.84
#